data_e9334e020af9fd3383f2d6d2ea9f256f
#
_entry.id   e9334e020af9fd3383f2d6d2ea9f256f
#
_cell.length_a   1.000
_cell.length_b   1.000
_cell.length_c   1.000
_cell.angle_alpha   90.00
_cell.angle_beta   90.00
_cell.angle_gamma   90.00
#
_symmetry.space_group_name_H-M   'P 1'
#
loop_
_entity.id
_entity.type
_entity.pdbx_description
1 polymer ?
#
loop_
_entity_poly.entity_id
_entity_poly.type
_entity_poly.pdbx_seq_one_letter_code
_entity_poly.pdbx_strand_id
1 'polypeptide(L)'
;MFTDSHCHLRHISQKTAHFPLILKAMQEERYPFVMDIGTDAGDFTPRYNAVADAWAKDGRIPDFIHFSAGLWPGRAAIEHRVEAMQKLEADIQAILKSGQPYAAVGECGIDRYWNHAGATGTGTADLAGEEKLFKEQLALAKQYGLAVIIHSRDGFEPTLRCIDEVGWHRGVIHCFSYGKKEAEAFLERGWYLSFPGTITYTRNTEKASEIAELVRMVPEDKLLLETDAPYLAPQAVKGDINTPLNISYTYQAACEYRHCTVEHLCEIVYRNCRRLFHTTA
;
A
#
# COMPACT_ATOMS: atom_id res chain seq x y z
N MET A 1 -8.12 17.99 2.68
CA MET A 1 -7.88 16.88 3.65
C MET A 1 -7.32 15.71 2.89
N PHE A 2 -6.02 15.44 3.05
CA PHE A 2 -5.32 14.39 2.30
C PHE A 2 -5.58 13.00 2.87
N THR A 3 -5.63 12.01 1.99
CA THR A 3 -5.71 10.58 2.30
C THR A 3 -4.44 9.90 1.81
N ASP A 4 -3.84 9.05 2.65
CA ASP A 4 -2.68 8.22 2.28
C ASP A 4 -3.07 6.75 2.31
N SER A 5 -3.14 6.12 1.13
CA SER A 5 -3.59 4.74 1.02
C SER A 5 -2.52 3.70 1.36
N HIS A 6 -1.24 4.13 1.54
CA HIS A 6 -0.13 3.21 1.80
C HIS A 6 1.07 3.92 2.40
N CYS A 7 1.39 3.64 3.64
CA CYS A 7 2.63 4.06 4.30
C CYS A 7 3.05 3.07 5.40
N HIS A 8 4.30 3.16 5.87
CA HIS A 8 4.86 2.29 6.91
C HIS A 8 5.24 3.13 8.14
N LEU A 9 4.26 3.40 9.00
CA LEU A 9 4.42 4.31 10.15
C LEU A 9 5.51 3.85 11.13
N ARG A 10 5.60 2.53 11.40
CA ARG A 10 6.66 1.99 12.25
C ARG A 10 8.05 2.21 11.64
N HIS A 11 8.21 2.06 10.32
CA HIS A 11 9.50 2.32 9.68
C HIS A 11 9.87 3.81 9.75
N ILE A 12 8.89 4.72 9.72
CA ILE A 12 9.12 6.15 9.96
C ILE A 12 9.58 6.37 11.40
N SER A 13 8.90 5.77 12.40
CA SER A 13 9.25 5.92 13.81
C SER A 13 10.68 5.46 14.14
N GLN A 14 11.19 4.47 13.41
CA GLN A 14 12.56 3.98 13.53
C GLN A 14 13.61 4.90 12.89
N LYS A 15 13.20 5.75 11.95
CA LYS A 15 14.10 6.62 11.19
C LYS A 15 14.16 8.05 11.73
N THR A 16 13.16 8.49 12.50
CA THR A 16 13.13 9.86 13.05
C THR A 16 12.48 9.94 14.41
N ALA A 17 13.10 10.74 15.31
CA ALA A 17 12.52 11.09 16.60
C ALA A 17 11.32 12.05 16.49
N HIS A 18 11.07 12.61 15.30
CA HIS A 18 9.94 13.53 15.06
C HIS A 18 8.62 12.82 14.77
N PHE A 19 8.57 11.49 14.85
CA PHE A 19 7.36 10.71 14.54
C PHE A 19 6.11 11.19 15.31
N PRO A 20 6.17 11.52 16.64
CA PRO A 20 5.00 12.07 17.34
C PRO A 20 4.51 13.40 16.77
N LEU A 21 5.42 14.26 16.28
CA LEU A 21 5.07 15.53 15.64
C LEU A 21 4.41 15.31 14.27
N ILE A 22 4.85 14.29 13.53
CA ILE A 22 4.22 13.90 12.25
C ILE A 22 2.77 13.47 12.48
N LEU A 23 2.50 12.62 13.47
CA LEU A 23 1.14 12.20 13.81
C LEU A 23 0.25 13.39 14.20
N LYS A 24 0.80 14.30 15.01
CA LYS A 24 0.10 15.51 15.42
C LYS A 24 -0.21 16.44 14.22
N ALA A 25 0.75 16.64 13.32
CA ALA A 25 0.55 17.43 12.12
C ALA A 25 -0.55 16.83 11.22
N MET A 26 -0.58 15.51 11.03
CA MET A 26 -1.66 14.83 10.29
C MET A 26 -3.03 15.06 10.92
N GLN A 27 -3.13 15.05 12.26
CA GLN A 27 -4.37 15.39 12.99
C GLN A 27 -4.77 16.86 12.78
N GLU A 28 -3.82 17.78 12.88
CA GLU A 28 -4.05 19.23 12.69
C GLU A 28 -4.50 19.53 11.26
N GLU A 29 -3.93 18.87 10.28
CA GLU A 29 -4.31 18.93 8.86
C GLU A 29 -5.59 18.12 8.54
N ARG A 30 -6.15 17.43 9.55
CA ARG A 30 -7.39 16.65 9.46
C ARG A 30 -7.35 15.55 8.40
N TYR A 31 -6.29 14.73 8.42
CA TYR A 31 -6.26 13.53 7.57
C TYR A 31 -7.47 12.65 7.88
N PRO A 32 -8.31 12.29 6.89
CA PRO A 32 -9.49 11.48 7.13
C PRO A 32 -9.18 9.98 7.09
N PHE A 33 -8.03 9.58 6.53
CA PHE A 33 -7.66 8.18 6.35
C PHE A 33 -6.17 8.05 6.05
N VAL A 34 -5.51 7.13 6.77
CA VAL A 34 -4.13 6.67 6.52
C VAL A 34 -4.08 5.17 6.73
N MET A 35 -3.56 4.41 5.77
CA MET A 35 -3.37 2.97 5.91
C MET A 35 -1.91 2.66 6.27
N ASP A 36 -1.68 2.15 7.47
CA ASP A 36 -0.39 1.60 7.90
C ASP A 36 -0.24 0.15 7.46
N ILE A 37 0.83 -0.14 6.74
CA ILE A 37 0.99 -1.37 5.98
C ILE A 37 1.85 -2.40 6.71
N GLY A 38 1.32 -3.64 6.83
CA GLY A 38 2.04 -4.81 7.31
C GLY A 38 2.86 -5.48 6.21
N THR A 39 4.07 -5.93 6.55
CA THR A 39 4.98 -6.62 5.62
C THR A 39 5.51 -7.93 6.17
N ASP A 40 5.39 -8.14 7.48
CA ASP A 40 5.97 -9.28 8.19
C ASP A 40 4.96 -9.98 9.10
N ALA A 41 5.14 -11.28 9.26
CA ALA A 41 4.29 -12.09 10.14
C ALA A 41 4.42 -11.68 11.61
N GLY A 42 3.32 -11.35 12.25
CA GLY A 42 3.28 -10.92 13.65
C GLY A 42 3.67 -9.45 13.86
N ASP A 43 3.66 -8.64 12.81
CA ASP A 43 4.08 -7.24 12.90
C ASP A 43 2.97 -6.27 13.33
N PHE A 44 1.70 -6.69 13.34
CA PHE A 44 0.58 -5.81 13.70
C PHE A 44 0.74 -5.20 15.10
N THR A 45 0.96 -6.01 16.14
CA THR A 45 1.10 -5.49 17.51
C THR A 45 2.27 -4.50 17.66
N PRO A 46 3.49 -4.78 17.15
CA PRO A 46 4.58 -3.81 17.15
C PRO A 46 4.27 -2.52 16.41
N ARG A 47 3.52 -2.55 15.32
CA ARG A 47 3.12 -1.35 14.56
C ARG A 47 2.06 -0.54 15.29
N TYR A 48 1.04 -1.21 15.82
CA TYR A 48 0.03 -0.57 16.65
C TYR A 48 0.66 0.14 17.85
N ASN A 49 1.53 -0.54 18.60
CA ASN A 49 2.21 0.03 19.77
C ASN A 49 3.08 1.23 19.39
N ALA A 50 3.80 1.19 18.27
CA ALA A 50 4.62 2.31 17.81
C ALA A 50 3.78 3.59 17.58
N VAL A 51 2.56 3.45 17.07
CA VAL A 51 1.63 4.57 16.89
C VAL A 51 1.04 4.99 18.23
N ALA A 52 0.57 4.06 19.06
CA ALA A 52 -0.05 4.34 20.35
C ALA A 52 0.91 5.05 21.32
N ASP A 53 2.15 4.58 21.42
CA ASP A 53 3.19 5.16 22.27
C ASP A 53 3.57 6.58 21.84
N ALA A 54 3.55 6.84 20.54
CA ALA A 54 3.85 8.15 19.97
C ALA A 54 2.67 9.13 20.05
N TRP A 55 1.43 8.63 20.05
CA TRP A 55 0.23 9.46 20.01
C TRP A 55 -0.25 9.90 21.38
N ALA A 56 -0.61 8.96 22.21
CA ALA A 56 -1.14 9.23 23.54
C ALA A 56 -0.74 8.11 24.50
N LYS A 57 -0.27 8.48 25.68
CA LYS A 57 0.20 7.50 26.70
C LYS A 57 -0.90 6.58 27.25
N ASP A 58 -2.12 6.65 26.75
CA ASP A 58 -3.27 5.82 27.16
C ASP A 58 -3.53 4.60 26.24
N GLY A 59 -2.62 4.33 25.30
CA GLY A 59 -2.70 3.19 24.38
C GLY A 59 -3.68 3.35 23.22
N ARG A 60 -4.34 4.51 23.07
CA ARG A 60 -5.19 4.78 21.91
C ARG A 60 -4.36 5.22 20.69
N ILE A 61 -4.94 5.01 19.51
CA ILE A 61 -4.40 5.50 18.26
C ILE A 61 -5.34 6.55 17.66
N PRO A 62 -4.87 7.42 16.73
CA PRO A 62 -5.75 8.31 15.97
C PRO A 62 -6.80 7.54 15.17
N ASP A 63 -8.04 8.02 15.15
CA ASP A 63 -9.16 7.38 14.44
C ASP A 63 -8.96 7.32 12.91
N PHE A 64 -8.07 8.16 12.36
CA PHE A 64 -7.77 8.17 10.94
C PHE A 64 -6.70 7.14 10.52
N ILE A 65 -6.07 6.44 11.47
CA ILE A 65 -5.05 5.42 11.17
C ILE A 65 -5.70 4.04 11.19
N HIS A 66 -5.53 3.31 10.09
CA HIS A 66 -6.01 1.96 9.87
C HIS A 66 -4.85 1.03 9.53
N PHE A 67 -5.05 -0.27 9.65
CA PHE A 67 -3.98 -1.25 9.50
C PHE A 67 -4.32 -2.32 8.46
N SER A 68 -3.31 -2.71 7.69
CA SER A 68 -3.31 -3.97 6.97
C SER A 68 -2.42 -5.00 7.68
N ALA A 69 -2.52 -6.25 7.29
CA ALA A 69 -1.56 -7.29 7.62
C ALA A 69 -1.23 -8.11 6.38
N GLY A 70 0.04 -8.33 6.11
CA GLY A 70 0.51 -9.05 4.94
C GLY A 70 1.93 -9.55 5.07
N LEU A 71 2.32 -10.36 4.11
CA LEU A 71 3.68 -10.91 3.98
C LEU A 71 4.26 -10.43 2.65
N TRP A 72 5.16 -9.46 2.72
CA TRP A 72 5.95 -9.08 1.57
C TRP A 72 6.73 -10.30 1.03
N PRO A 73 6.92 -10.48 -0.29
CA PRO A 73 7.48 -11.69 -0.88
C PRO A 73 8.98 -11.84 -0.67
N GLY A 74 9.43 -11.73 0.58
CA GLY A 74 10.81 -11.93 0.96
C GLY A 74 11.15 -13.41 1.21
N ARG A 75 12.45 -13.75 1.13
CA ARG A 75 12.97 -15.10 1.34
C ARG A 75 12.38 -15.76 2.60
N ALA A 76 12.44 -15.09 3.74
CA ALA A 76 12.00 -15.65 5.01
C ALA A 76 10.52 -16.04 5.01
N ALA A 77 9.65 -15.19 4.43
CA ALA A 77 8.23 -15.46 4.32
C ALA A 77 7.94 -16.64 3.37
N ILE A 78 8.73 -16.78 2.30
CA ILE A 78 8.58 -17.87 1.32
C ILE A 78 9.06 -19.20 1.92
N GLU A 79 10.27 -19.23 2.50
CA GLU A 79 10.87 -20.43 3.07
C GLU A 79 10.10 -20.96 4.31
N HIS A 80 9.57 -20.04 5.15
CA HIS A 80 8.80 -20.40 6.37
C HIS A 80 7.30 -20.16 6.21
N ARG A 81 6.78 -20.31 4.99
CA ARG A 81 5.43 -19.90 4.59
C ARG A 81 4.33 -20.39 5.53
N VAL A 82 4.36 -21.65 5.96
CA VAL A 82 3.29 -22.22 6.79
C VAL A 82 3.17 -21.49 8.12
N GLU A 83 4.27 -21.27 8.80
CA GLU A 83 4.30 -20.54 10.07
C GLU A 83 3.95 -19.05 9.86
N ALA A 84 4.49 -18.44 8.81
CA ALA A 84 4.22 -17.05 8.47
C ALA A 84 2.72 -16.82 8.20
N MET A 85 2.06 -17.71 7.46
CA MET A 85 0.62 -17.63 7.19
C MET A 85 -0.24 -17.80 8.45
N GLN A 86 0.16 -18.67 9.39
CA GLN A 86 -0.54 -18.80 10.69
C GLN A 86 -0.47 -17.50 11.50
N LYS A 87 0.70 -16.87 11.55
CA LYS A 87 0.88 -15.58 12.24
C LYS A 87 0.10 -14.46 11.54
N LEU A 88 0.12 -14.43 10.21
CA LEU A 88 -0.65 -13.47 9.43
C LEU A 88 -2.15 -13.59 9.72
N GLU A 89 -2.70 -14.79 9.77
CA GLU A 89 -4.11 -14.97 10.10
C GLU A 89 -4.43 -14.47 11.52
N ALA A 90 -3.55 -14.69 12.49
CA ALA A 90 -3.69 -14.15 13.83
C ALA A 90 -3.68 -12.61 13.85
N ASP A 91 -2.80 -11.97 13.06
CA ASP A 91 -2.76 -10.51 12.91
C ASP A 91 -4.06 -9.97 12.31
N ILE A 92 -4.58 -10.60 11.25
CA ILE A 92 -5.87 -10.22 10.63
C ILE A 92 -7.00 -10.30 11.67
N GLN A 93 -7.06 -11.39 12.42
CA GLN A 93 -8.07 -11.55 13.48
C GLN A 93 -7.94 -10.49 14.58
N ALA A 94 -6.71 -10.10 14.94
CA ALA A 94 -6.45 -9.04 15.92
C ALA A 94 -6.92 -7.67 15.40
N ILE A 95 -6.64 -7.35 14.13
CA ILE A 95 -7.12 -6.11 13.48
C ILE A 95 -8.66 -6.08 13.48
N LEU A 96 -9.31 -7.15 13.06
CA LEU A 96 -10.78 -7.21 13.01
C LEU A 96 -11.40 -7.09 14.41
N LYS A 97 -10.80 -7.72 15.43
CA LYS A 97 -11.25 -7.61 16.84
C LYS A 97 -11.00 -6.23 17.44
N SER A 98 -10.09 -5.42 16.91
CA SER A 98 -9.83 -4.06 17.40
C SER A 98 -10.97 -3.08 17.12
N GLY A 99 -11.99 -3.48 16.36
CA GLY A 99 -13.12 -2.64 15.98
C GLY A 99 -12.82 -1.61 14.91
N GLN A 100 -11.68 -1.74 14.22
CA GLN A 100 -11.31 -0.86 13.10
C GLN A 100 -12.30 -1.06 11.92
N PRO A 101 -12.89 0.02 11.39
CA PRO A 101 -13.87 -0.09 10.30
C PRO A 101 -13.23 -0.38 8.94
N TYR A 102 -11.90 -0.31 8.86
CA TYR A 102 -11.14 -0.50 7.62
C TYR A 102 -9.96 -1.43 7.88
N ALA A 103 -9.78 -2.41 7.01
CA ALA A 103 -8.67 -3.35 7.06
C ALA A 103 -8.37 -3.93 5.67
N ALA A 104 -7.20 -4.51 5.51
CA ALA A 104 -6.80 -5.18 4.28
C ALA A 104 -5.82 -6.33 4.56
N VAL A 105 -5.72 -7.27 3.64
CA VAL A 105 -4.58 -8.19 3.55
C VAL A 105 -3.52 -7.55 2.66
N GLY A 106 -2.33 -7.39 3.17
CA GLY A 106 -1.22 -6.77 2.44
C GLY A 106 -0.29 -5.97 3.38
N GLU A 107 0.88 -5.73 2.88
CA GLU A 107 1.39 -5.84 1.53
C GLU A 107 1.75 -7.29 1.19
N CYS A 108 1.34 -7.78 0.03
CA CYS A 108 1.66 -9.11 -0.48
C CYS A 108 1.77 -9.08 -2.00
N GLY A 109 2.36 -10.09 -2.61
CA GLY A 109 2.40 -10.14 -4.07
C GLY A 109 3.67 -10.76 -4.65
N ILE A 110 4.17 -10.15 -5.74
CA ILE A 110 5.27 -10.65 -6.56
C ILE A 110 6.35 -9.57 -6.72
N ASP A 111 7.60 -9.91 -6.45
CA ASP A 111 8.76 -9.03 -6.67
C ASP A 111 9.87 -9.74 -7.45
N ARG A 112 9.87 -9.65 -8.76
CA ARG A 112 10.86 -10.28 -9.65
C ARG A 112 12.17 -9.50 -9.74
N TYR A 113 12.23 -8.31 -9.18
CA TYR A 113 13.47 -7.57 -9.02
C TYR A 113 14.37 -8.20 -7.94
N TRP A 114 13.79 -8.61 -6.81
CA TRP A 114 14.49 -9.28 -5.73
C TRP A 114 14.48 -10.80 -5.87
N ASN A 115 13.41 -11.41 -6.37
CA ASN A 115 13.24 -12.84 -6.50
C ASN A 115 13.50 -13.28 -7.95
N HIS A 116 14.69 -13.83 -8.19
CA HIS A 116 15.12 -14.30 -9.50
C HIS A 116 16.21 -15.38 -9.36
N ALA A 117 16.54 -16.07 -10.45
CA ALA A 117 17.64 -17.03 -10.47
C ALA A 117 18.96 -16.33 -10.06
N GLY A 118 19.60 -16.83 -9.03
CA GLY A 118 20.81 -16.24 -8.44
C GLY A 118 20.56 -15.17 -7.37
N ALA A 119 19.30 -14.94 -6.96
CA ALA A 119 18.97 -14.02 -5.88
C ALA A 119 19.64 -14.38 -4.56
N THR A 120 20.09 -13.36 -3.83
CA THR A 120 20.73 -13.46 -2.51
C THR A 120 20.11 -12.49 -1.51
N GLY A 121 20.49 -12.57 -0.24
CA GLY A 121 19.99 -11.68 0.80
C GLY A 121 18.48 -11.86 1.05
N THR A 122 17.71 -10.83 0.88
CA THR A 122 16.24 -10.83 1.11
C THR A 122 15.46 -11.53 0.02
N GLY A 123 16.02 -11.67 -1.18
CA GLY A 123 15.39 -12.35 -2.31
C GLY A 123 15.67 -13.85 -2.37
N THR A 124 14.88 -14.57 -3.16
CA THR A 124 14.99 -16.02 -3.37
C THR A 124 14.86 -16.40 -4.84
N ALA A 125 15.38 -17.58 -5.19
CA ALA A 125 15.15 -18.20 -6.51
C ALA A 125 13.86 -19.08 -6.53
N ASP A 126 13.19 -19.24 -5.41
CA ASP A 126 11.93 -20.02 -5.31
C ASP A 126 10.73 -19.19 -5.80
N LEU A 127 10.66 -19.03 -7.12
CA LEU A 127 9.56 -18.30 -7.76
C LEU A 127 8.19 -18.98 -7.61
N ALA A 128 8.20 -20.31 -7.52
CA ALA A 128 6.97 -21.08 -7.29
C ALA A 128 6.46 -20.91 -5.86
N GLY A 129 7.37 -20.86 -4.89
CA GLY A 129 7.06 -20.56 -3.49
C GLY A 129 6.51 -19.15 -3.31
N GLU A 130 7.06 -18.16 -4.04
CA GLU A 130 6.54 -16.79 -4.06
C GLU A 130 5.09 -16.73 -4.56
N GLU A 131 4.79 -17.34 -5.72
CA GLU A 131 3.43 -17.38 -6.26
C GLU A 131 2.48 -18.14 -5.32
N LYS A 132 2.96 -19.19 -4.67
CA LYS A 132 2.16 -19.93 -3.70
C LYS A 132 1.84 -19.09 -2.46
N LEU A 133 2.83 -18.37 -1.90
CA LEU A 133 2.63 -17.45 -0.78
C LEU A 133 1.62 -16.36 -1.13
N PHE A 134 1.70 -15.80 -2.33
CA PHE A 134 0.76 -14.79 -2.79
C PHE A 134 -0.66 -15.34 -2.94
N LYS A 135 -0.84 -16.52 -3.56
CA LYS A 135 -2.15 -17.16 -3.70
C LYS A 135 -2.79 -17.52 -2.35
N GLU A 136 -2.00 -17.96 -1.38
CA GLU A 136 -2.50 -18.23 -0.03
C GLU A 136 -3.00 -16.95 0.65
N GLN A 137 -2.34 -15.82 0.48
CA GLN A 137 -2.80 -14.52 1.00
C GLN A 137 -4.05 -13.99 0.28
N LEU A 138 -4.14 -14.17 -1.04
CA LEU A 138 -5.38 -13.87 -1.79
C LEU A 138 -6.55 -14.72 -1.31
N ALA A 139 -6.33 -16.00 -1.07
CA ALA A 139 -7.36 -16.91 -0.55
C ALA A 139 -7.80 -16.52 0.87
N LEU A 140 -6.85 -16.11 1.72
CA LEU A 140 -7.13 -15.61 3.07
C LEU A 140 -7.96 -14.31 3.02
N ALA A 141 -7.61 -13.38 2.14
CA ALA A 141 -8.39 -12.16 1.92
C ALA A 141 -9.82 -12.47 1.47
N LYS A 142 -9.98 -13.42 0.55
CA LYS A 142 -11.30 -13.91 0.09
C LYS A 142 -12.10 -14.52 1.23
N GLN A 143 -11.48 -15.33 2.09
CA GLN A 143 -12.11 -15.95 3.26
C GLN A 143 -12.67 -14.91 4.24
N TYR A 144 -11.93 -13.83 4.50
CA TYR A 144 -12.34 -12.76 5.40
C TYR A 144 -13.09 -11.60 4.72
N GLY A 145 -13.32 -11.65 3.41
CA GLY A 145 -13.99 -10.59 2.66
C GLY A 145 -13.22 -9.27 2.62
N LEU A 146 -11.88 -9.33 2.77
CA LEU A 146 -11.02 -8.15 2.85
C LEU A 146 -10.45 -7.75 1.50
N ALA A 147 -10.15 -6.47 1.33
CA ALA A 147 -9.38 -5.98 0.21
C ALA A 147 -7.92 -6.46 0.30
N VAL A 148 -7.23 -6.51 -0.86
CA VAL A 148 -5.82 -6.87 -0.94
C VAL A 148 -4.99 -5.69 -1.40
N ILE A 149 -3.86 -5.44 -0.75
CA ILE A 149 -2.86 -4.46 -1.17
C ILE A 149 -1.72 -5.23 -1.82
N ILE A 150 -1.60 -5.10 -3.13
CA ILE A 150 -0.67 -5.91 -3.93
C ILE A 150 0.59 -5.12 -4.26
N HIS A 151 1.72 -5.69 -3.87
CA HIS A 151 3.04 -5.40 -4.40
C HIS A 151 3.26 -6.17 -5.71
N SER A 152 3.57 -5.45 -6.79
CA SER A 152 3.88 -6.09 -8.06
C SER A 152 5.03 -5.36 -8.74
N ARG A 153 6.21 -5.97 -8.72
CA ARG A 153 7.42 -5.39 -9.32
C ARG A 153 8.06 -6.37 -10.28
N ASP A 154 8.17 -5.97 -11.55
CA ASP A 154 8.69 -6.81 -12.65
C ASP A 154 7.98 -8.19 -12.74
N GLY A 155 6.75 -8.28 -12.19
CA GLY A 155 5.98 -9.51 -12.00
C GLY A 155 4.53 -9.42 -12.49
N PHE A 156 4.24 -8.63 -13.53
CA PHE A 156 2.87 -8.42 -14.03
C PHE A 156 2.15 -9.74 -14.33
N GLU A 157 2.72 -10.56 -15.22
CA GLU A 157 2.10 -11.81 -15.67
C GLU A 157 1.83 -12.81 -14.52
N PRO A 158 2.79 -13.12 -13.63
CA PRO A 158 2.50 -13.99 -12.50
C PRO A 158 1.52 -13.37 -11.50
N THR A 159 1.52 -12.04 -11.30
CA THR A 159 0.54 -11.35 -10.46
C THR A 159 -0.87 -11.57 -10.99
N LEU A 160 -1.08 -11.29 -12.28
CA LEU A 160 -2.38 -11.40 -12.92
C LEU A 160 -2.89 -12.85 -12.90
N ARG A 161 -2.02 -13.80 -13.23
CA ARG A 161 -2.34 -15.23 -13.19
C ARG A 161 -2.77 -15.68 -11.78
N CYS A 162 -2.04 -15.31 -10.74
CA CYS A 162 -2.39 -15.68 -9.36
C CYS A 162 -3.75 -15.09 -8.95
N ILE A 163 -4.04 -13.84 -9.32
CA ILE A 163 -5.33 -13.20 -9.08
C ILE A 163 -6.47 -14.00 -9.76
N ASP A 164 -6.30 -14.31 -11.04
CA ASP A 164 -7.32 -14.99 -11.84
C ASP A 164 -7.54 -16.44 -11.34
N GLU A 165 -6.48 -17.16 -10.95
CA GLU A 165 -6.58 -18.52 -10.40
C GLU A 165 -7.35 -18.57 -9.06
N VAL A 166 -7.15 -17.57 -8.18
CA VAL A 166 -7.88 -17.51 -6.89
C VAL A 166 -9.28 -16.92 -7.06
N GLY A 167 -9.48 -16.08 -8.07
CA GLY A 167 -10.76 -15.44 -8.37
C GLY A 167 -11.21 -14.49 -7.25
N TRP A 168 -10.30 -13.68 -6.74
CA TRP A 168 -10.59 -12.60 -5.81
C TRP A 168 -10.12 -11.26 -6.41
N HIS A 169 -11.07 -10.38 -6.72
CA HIS A 169 -10.85 -9.15 -7.49
C HIS A 169 -11.17 -7.88 -6.68
N ARG A 170 -10.91 -7.88 -5.37
CA ARG A 170 -11.08 -6.72 -4.49
C ARG A 170 -9.75 -6.27 -3.93
N GLY A 171 -9.17 -5.22 -4.49
CA GLY A 171 -7.88 -4.73 -4.00
C GLY A 171 -7.31 -3.59 -4.82
N VAL A 172 -6.08 -3.26 -4.51
CA VAL A 172 -5.28 -2.22 -5.14
C VAL A 172 -3.90 -2.76 -5.52
N ILE A 173 -3.43 -2.38 -6.71
CA ILE A 173 -2.01 -2.50 -7.05
C ILE A 173 -1.34 -1.23 -6.55
N HIS A 174 -0.60 -1.36 -5.44
CA HIS A 174 0.11 -0.23 -4.87
C HIS A 174 1.36 0.10 -5.69
N CYS A 175 1.85 1.33 -5.56
CA CYS A 175 3.05 1.79 -6.24
C CYS A 175 3.07 1.42 -7.72
N PHE A 176 1.93 1.63 -8.43
CA PHE A 176 1.77 1.19 -9.81
C PHE A 176 2.86 1.78 -10.70
N SER A 177 3.65 0.92 -11.35
CA SER A 177 4.84 1.29 -12.12
C SER A 177 4.92 0.66 -13.51
N TYR A 178 3.87 -0.03 -13.93
CA TYR A 178 3.76 -0.61 -15.28
C TYR A 178 3.20 0.40 -16.29
N GLY A 179 3.07 -0.06 -17.54
CA GLY A 179 2.51 0.72 -18.63
C GLY A 179 0.98 0.66 -18.74
N LYS A 180 0.48 1.25 -19.82
CA LYS A 180 -0.95 1.39 -20.08
C LYS A 180 -1.67 0.04 -20.23
N LYS A 181 -1.05 -0.92 -20.93
CA LYS A 181 -1.65 -2.25 -21.15
C LYS A 181 -1.88 -3.01 -19.86
N GLU A 182 -0.92 -2.96 -18.97
CA GLU A 182 -0.99 -3.59 -17.67
C GLU A 182 -2.02 -2.89 -16.78
N ALA A 183 -2.10 -1.55 -16.85
CA ALA A 183 -3.13 -0.78 -16.17
C ALA A 183 -4.54 -1.18 -16.63
N GLU A 184 -4.77 -1.26 -17.94
CA GLU A 184 -6.03 -1.70 -18.53
C GLU A 184 -6.41 -3.10 -18.03
N ALA A 185 -5.47 -4.05 -18.03
CA ALA A 185 -5.73 -5.42 -17.58
C ALA A 185 -6.15 -5.52 -16.10
N PHE A 186 -5.58 -4.71 -15.22
CA PHE A 186 -6.02 -4.64 -13.82
C PHE A 186 -7.36 -3.92 -13.67
N LEU A 187 -7.56 -2.81 -14.37
CA LEU A 187 -8.79 -2.02 -14.31
C LEU A 187 -10.01 -2.81 -14.83
N GLU A 188 -9.87 -3.59 -15.90
CA GLU A 188 -10.91 -4.49 -16.43
C GLU A 188 -11.37 -5.54 -15.40
N ARG A 189 -10.48 -5.94 -14.50
CA ARG A 189 -10.78 -6.84 -13.38
C ARG A 189 -11.32 -6.12 -12.13
N GLY A 190 -11.49 -4.80 -12.21
CA GLY A 190 -12.04 -3.99 -11.13
C GLY A 190 -11.02 -3.52 -10.07
N TRP A 191 -9.74 -3.75 -10.29
CA TRP A 191 -8.68 -3.34 -9.36
C TRP A 191 -8.51 -1.81 -9.32
N TYR A 192 -8.11 -1.31 -8.15
CA TYR A 192 -7.64 0.06 -7.99
C TYR A 192 -6.16 0.15 -8.33
N LEU A 193 -5.72 1.32 -8.79
CA LEU A 193 -4.31 1.64 -9.00
C LEU A 193 -3.92 2.79 -8.09
N SER A 194 -2.81 2.65 -7.37
CA SER A 194 -2.29 3.67 -6.47
C SER A 194 -0.94 4.20 -6.94
N PHE A 195 -0.75 5.51 -6.82
CA PHE A 195 0.42 6.20 -7.30
C PHE A 195 1.15 6.93 -6.16
N PRO A 196 2.46 6.65 -5.97
CA PRO A 196 3.29 7.30 -4.96
C PRO A 196 3.93 8.61 -5.45
N GLY A 197 4.78 9.20 -4.60
CA GLY A 197 5.53 10.42 -4.91
C GLY A 197 6.43 10.36 -6.14
N THR A 198 6.73 9.17 -6.66
CA THR A 198 7.52 9.02 -7.89
C THR A 198 6.88 9.61 -9.13
N ILE A 199 5.56 9.82 -9.14
CA ILE A 199 4.88 10.52 -10.26
C ILE A 199 5.35 11.98 -10.40
N THR A 200 6.01 12.54 -9.40
CA THR A 200 6.59 13.89 -9.44
C THR A 200 7.96 13.94 -10.14
N TYR A 201 8.52 12.79 -10.58
CA TYR A 201 9.85 12.73 -11.19
C TYR A 201 9.81 13.15 -12.66
N THR A 202 10.18 14.39 -12.93
CA THR A 202 10.05 15.02 -14.26
C THR A 202 11.38 15.14 -15.05
N ARG A 203 12.49 14.58 -14.54
CA ARG A 203 13.80 14.72 -15.18
C ARG A 203 13.86 14.11 -16.59
N ASN A 204 13.07 13.08 -16.87
CA ASN A 204 12.89 12.52 -18.20
C ASN A 204 11.50 12.93 -18.69
N THR A 205 11.44 13.82 -19.69
CA THR A 205 10.19 14.38 -20.23
C THR A 205 9.29 13.32 -20.88
N GLU A 206 9.87 12.30 -21.52
CA GLU A 206 9.12 11.20 -22.13
C GLU A 206 8.43 10.35 -21.06
N LYS A 207 9.18 9.89 -20.05
CA LYS A 207 8.59 9.16 -18.91
C LYS A 207 7.58 10.00 -18.12
N ALA A 208 7.82 11.30 -17.97
CA ALA A 208 6.86 12.18 -17.31
C ALA A 208 5.55 12.26 -18.10
N SER A 209 5.60 12.31 -19.43
CA SER A 209 4.42 12.28 -20.28
C SER A 209 3.68 10.96 -20.17
N GLU A 210 4.38 9.83 -20.20
CA GLU A 210 3.79 8.49 -20.04
C GLU A 210 3.08 8.35 -18.68
N ILE A 211 3.71 8.82 -17.60
CA ILE A 211 3.12 8.82 -16.25
C ILE A 211 1.88 9.71 -16.22
N ALA A 212 1.93 10.90 -16.81
CA ALA A 212 0.79 11.81 -16.86
C ALA A 212 -0.40 11.19 -17.61
N GLU A 213 -0.15 10.53 -18.75
CA GLU A 213 -1.17 9.79 -19.49
C GLU A 213 -1.75 8.64 -18.66
N LEU A 214 -0.89 7.89 -17.99
CA LEU A 214 -1.29 6.77 -17.13
C LEU A 214 -2.18 7.24 -15.97
N VAL A 215 -1.77 8.27 -15.22
CA VAL A 215 -2.59 8.83 -14.13
C VAL A 215 -3.91 9.38 -14.65
N ARG A 216 -3.91 9.98 -15.85
CA ARG A 216 -5.13 10.54 -16.46
C ARG A 216 -6.12 9.47 -16.90
N MET A 217 -5.64 8.32 -17.42
CA MET A 217 -6.50 7.26 -17.96
C MET A 217 -7.23 6.47 -16.86
N VAL A 218 -6.69 6.44 -15.63
CA VAL A 218 -7.33 5.69 -14.54
C VAL A 218 -8.69 6.31 -14.21
N PRO A 219 -9.79 5.54 -14.20
CA PRO A 219 -11.10 6.04 -13.81
C PRO A 219 -11.08 6.63 -12.40
N GLU A 220 -11.85 7.70 -12.17
CA GLU A 220 -11.88 8.38 -10.86
C GLU A 220 -12.23 7.43 -9.71
N ASP A 221 -13.11 6.47 -9.95
CA ASP A 221 -13.55 5.50 -8.93
C ASP A 221 -12.57 4.32 -8.75
N LYS A 222 -11.41 4.35 -9.41
CA LYS A 222 -10.34 3.35 -9.33
C LYS A 222 -8.97 3.94 -8.97
N LEU A 223 -8.90 5.24 -8.73
CA LEU A 223 -7.66 5.95 -8.42
C LEU A 223 -7.43 6.02 -6.92
N LEU A 224 -6.22 5.65 -6.48
CA LEU A 224 -5.68 5.94 -5.15
C LEU A 224 -4.36 6.70 -5.25
N LEU A 225 -4.01 7.39 -4.18
CA LEU A 225 -2.74 8.08 -4.02
C LEU A 225 -2.13 7.68 -2.68
N GLU A 226 -0.80 7.59 -2.65
CA GLU A 226 -0.04 7.11 -1.50
C GLU A 226 1.30 7.82 -1.37
N THR A 227 1.96 7.65 -0.23
CA THR A 227 3.35 8.08 -0.07
C THR A 227 4.35 6.95 -0.20
N ASP A 228 3.99 5.74 0.19
CA ASP A 228 4.91 4.63 0.46
C ASP A 228 6.01 5.02 1.47
N ALA A 229 5.69 5.98 2.35
CA ALA A 229 6.65 6.52 3.31
C ALA A 229 7.12 5.41 4.30
N PRO A 230 8.42 5.36 4.65
CA PRO A 230 9.47 6.38 4.48
C PRO A 230 10.21 6.33 3.14
N TYR A 231 9.72 5.60 2.15
CA TYR A 231 10.31 5.41 0.84
C TYR A 231 9.76 6.41 -0.18
N LEU A 232 10.27 6.38 -1.41
CA LEU A 232 9.73 7.04 -2.60
C LEU A 232 9.39 8.55 -2.43
N ALA A 233 10.23 9.29 -1.70
CA ALA A 233 10.04 10.72 -1.48
C ALA A 233 9.80 11.47 -2.80
N PRO A 234 8.80 12.38 -2.86
CA PRO A 234 8.57 13.25 -4.02
C PRO A 234 9.83 14.01 -4.44
N GLN A 235 9.90 14.42 -5.72
CA GLN A 235 11.10 15.08 -6.27
C GLN A 235 11.53 16.32 -5.46
N ALA A 236 10.57 17.09 -4.93
CA ALA A 236 10.84 18.31 -4.16
C ALA A 236 11.59 18.07 -2.84
N VAL A 237 11.41 16.89 -2.25
CA VAL A 237 12.01 16.49 -0.96
C VAL A 237 12.88 15.22 -1.10
N LYS A 238 13.37 14.98 -2.31
CA LYS A 238 14.19 13.80 -2.61
C LYS A 238 15.53 13.85 -1.87
N GLY A 239 15.78 12.81 -1.07
CA GLY A 239 16.96 12.72 -0.19
C GLY A 239 16.61 12.83 1.30
N ASP A 240 15.42 13.33 1.61
CA ASP A 240 14.89 13.35 2.98
C ASP A 240 14.11 12.07 3.27
N ILE A 241 13.82 11.83 4.55
CA ILE A 241 12.91 10.76 4.97
C ILE A 241 11.50 11.14 4.50
N ASN A 242 10.89 10.29 3.68
CA ASN A 242 9.51 10.51 3.29
C ASN A 242 8.55 10.31 4.47
N THR A 243 7.48 11.09 4.51
CA THR A 243 6.44 11.01 5.52
C THR A 243 5.07 11.20 4.86
N PRO A 244 3.95 10.79 5.51
CA PRO A 244 2.61 11.07 5.00
C PRO A 244 2.33 12.55 4.73
N LEU A 245 3.02 13.48 5.40
CA LEU A 245 2.88 14.93 5.16
C LEU A 245 3.32 15.35 3.75
N ASN A 246 4.18 14.56 3.11
CA ASN A 246 4.63 14.82 1.75
C ASN A 246 3.62 14.40 0.66
N ILE A 247 2.49 13.80 1.03
CA ILE A 247 1.48 13.35 0.05
C ILE A 247 0.89 14.49 -0.78
N SER A 248 0.93 15.71 -0.24
CA SER A 248 0.47 16.91 -0.94
C SER A 248 1.15 17.11 -2.30
N TYR A 249 2.43 16.75 -2.43
CA TYR A 249 3.16 16.82 -3.71
C TYR A 249 2.61 15.80 -4.72
N THR A 250 2.24 14.59 -4.26
CA THR A 250 1.62 13.57 -5.11
C THR A 250 0.26 14.04 -5.61
N TYR A 251 -0.57 14.63 -4.71
CA TYR A 251 -1.86 15.20 -5.11
C TYR A 251 -1.71 16.35 -6.09
N GLN A 252 -0.78 17.26 -5.89
CA GLN A 252 -0.52 18.38 -6.81
C GLN A 252 -0.17 17.87 -8.21
N ALA A 253 0.78 16.93 -8.32
CA ALA A 253 1.16 16.34 -9.60
C ALA A 253 -0.03 15.60 -10.28
N ALA A 254 -0.78 14.82 -9.52
CA ALA A 254 -1.95 14.11 -10.04
C ALA A 254 -3.04 15.10 -10.52
N CYS A 255 -3.26 16.22 -9.81
CA CYS A 255 -4.20 17.27 -10.23
C CYS A 255 -3.76 17.94 -11.53
N GLU A 256 -2.47 18.26 -11.68
CA GLU A 256 -1.93 18.80 -12.93
C GLU A 256 -2.16 17.85 -14.10
N TYR A 257 -1.89 16.56 -13.92
CA TYR A 257 -2.08 15.54 -14.95
C TYR A 257 -3.56 15.33 -15.31
N ARG A 258 -4.46 15.40 -14.33
CA ARG A 258 -5.90 15.17 -14.52
C ARG A 258 -6.71 16.44 -14.79
N HIS A 259 -6.09 17.62 -14.76
CA HIS A 259 -6.74 18.92 -14.90
C HIS A 259 -7.92 19.10 -13.94
N CYS A 260 -7.73 18.76 -12.67
CA CYS A 260 -8.75 18.88 -11.62
C CYS A 260 -8.20 19.65 -10.40
N THR A 261 -9.08 19.97 -9.44
CA THR A 261 -8.65 20.63 -8.20
C THR A 261 -8.19 19.61 -7.15
N VAL A 262 -7.36 20.06 -6.21
CA VAL A 262 -6.88 19.22 -5.10
C VAL A 262 -8.05 18.76 -4.23
N GLU A 263 -9.03 19.64 -3.97
CA GLU A 263 -10.22 19.34 -3.18
C GLU A 263 -11.02 18.19 -3.79
N HIS A 264 -11.29 18.25 -5.11
CA HIS A 264 -12.00 17.21 -5.84
C HIS A 264 -11.25 15.86 -5.75
N LEU A 265 -9.94 15.88 -5.95
CA LEU A 265 -9.13 14.67 -5.89
C LEU A 265 -9.06 14.08 -4.47
N CYS A 266 -9.01 14.93 -3.43
CA CYS A 266 -9.10 14.50 -2.03
C CYS A 266 -10.41 13.76 -1.74
N GLU A 267 -11.54 14.28 -2.23
CA GLU A 267 -12.86 13.65 -2.07
C GLU A 267 -12.92 12.28 -2.78
N ILE A 268 -12.41 12.20 -4.00
CA ILE A 268 -12.36 10.97 -4.79
C ILE A 268 -11.54 9.90 -4.06
N VAL A 269 -10.29 10.21 -3.72
CA VAL A 269 -9.38 9.25 -3.11
C VAL A 269 -9.90 8.77 -1.75
N TYR A 270 -10.42 9.67 -0.92
CA TYR A 270 -11.03 9.30 0.36
C TYR A 270 -12.23 8.37 0.18
N ARG A 271 -13.16 8.72 -0.73
CA ARG A 271 -14.30 7.87 -1.05
C ARG A 271 -13.88 6.48 -1.54
N ASN A 272 -12.85 6.42 -2.37
CA ASN A 272 -12.30 5.18 -2.90
C ASN A 272 -11.67 4.32 -1.80
N CYS A 273 -10.87 4.91 -0.90
CA CYS A 273 -10.31 4.20 0.26
C CYS A 273 -11.41 3.61 1.13
N ARG A 274 -12.43 4.40 1.47
CA ARG A 274 -13.58 3.92 2.26
C ARG A 274 -14.30 2.76 1.59
N ARG A 275 -14.56 2.85 0.28
CA ARG A 275 -15.24 1.79 -0.48
C ARG A 275 -14.42 0.51 -0.54
N LEU A 276 -13.11 0.65 -0.78
CA LEU A 276 -12.21 -0.48 -0.96
C LEU A 276 -11.96 -1.23 0.35
N PHE A 277 -11.56 -0.49 1.39
CA PHE A 277 -11.00 -1.07 2.63
C PHE A 277 -12.04 -1.33 3.73
N HIS A 278 -13.31 -0.90 3.54
CA HIS A 278 -14.36 -1.13 4.53
C HIS A 278 -14.52 -2.61 4.84
N THR A 279 -14.48 -2.96 6.12
CA THR A 279 -14.74 -4.34 6.58
C THR A 279 -16.24 -4.62 6.50
N THR A 280 -16.60 -5.76 5.93
CA THR A 280 -18.00 -6.20 5.76
C THR A 280 -18.45 -7.15 6.87
N ALA A 281 -17.69 -7.20 7.97
CA ALA A 281 -18.00 -8.08 9.10
C ALA A 281 -19.17 -7.60 9.95
#